data_db72154d5031f8cbc72fe02e5318bec4
#
_entry.id   db72154d5031f8cbc72fe02e5318bec4
#
_cell.length_a   1.000
_cell.length_b   1.000
_cell.length_c   1.000
_cell.angle_alpha   90.00
_cell.angle_beta   90.00
_cell.angle_gamma   90.00
#
_symmetry.space_group_name_H-M   'P 1'
#
loop_
_entity.id
_entity.type
_entity.pdbx_description
1 polymer ?
#
loop_
_entity_poly.entity_id
_entity_poly.type
_entity_poly.pdbx_seq_one_letter_code
_entity_poly.pdbx_strand_id
1 'polypeptide(L)'
;DKPGEKSGFYVAHLDGHPAGYFKNNRTGIETRWKAKGYSLTNEQKAELIAEAAIKQQNRKAEQQALHIKVADAIQQLLTIAPAADSEHPYLKDKHARPGDLRIVPQNADDLPNDSIIKIGQNWQEVKALREENPDCIVLTAGDLLLAAQDIYGQIWSVQTIQASGAKLFVAGSRKENNFHVIGGESQGLTAV
;
A
#
# COMPACT_ATOMS: atom_id res chain seq x y z
N ASP A 1 5.89 23.34 -20.01
CA ASP A 1 5.40 22.10 -19.40
C ASP A 1 4.85 21.19 -20.51
N LYS A 2 5.16 19.91 -20.47
CA LYS A 2 4.52 18.97 -21.37
C LYS A 2 3.04 18.86 -20.99
N PRO A 3 2.11 18.76 -21.93
CA PRO A 3 0.70 18.57 -21.63
C PRO A 3 0.50 17.36 -20.71
N GLY A 4 -0.13 17.57 -19.55
CA GLY A 4 -0.40 16.53 -18.54
C GLY A 4 0.60 16.41 -17.38
N GLU A 5 1.74 17.09 -17.38
CA GLU A 5 2.65 17.14 -16.24
C GLU A 5 2.17 18.14 -15.18
N LYS A 6 1.86 17.63 -13.98
CA LYS A 6 1.52 18.47 -12.84
C LYS A 6 2.80 18.92 -12.13
N SER A 7 3.29 20.12 -12.46
CA SER A 7 4.53 20.66 -11.89
C SER A 7 4.39 21.18 -10.45
N GLY A 8 3.20 21.19 -9.91
CA GLY A 8 2.97 21.66 -8.55
C GLY A 8 1.57 21.31 -8.04
N PHE A 9 1.34 21.62 -6.79
CA PHE A 9 0.02 21.50 -6.17
C PHE A 9 -0.24 22.67 -5.25
N TYR A 10 -1.51 22.92 -4.99
CA TYR A 10 -1.96 23.87 -3.99
C TYR A 10 -3.09 23.29 -3.16
N VAL A 11 -3.16 23.74 -1.92
CA VAL A 11 -4.29 23.46 -1.01
C VAL A 11 -4.74 24.77 -0.45
N ALA A 12 -6.04 25.02 -0.46
CA ALA A 12 -6.64 26.21 0.18
C ALA A 12 -7.83 25.76 1.03
N HIS A 13 -7.87 26.26 2.25
CA HIS A 13 -8.97 26.13 3.18
C HIS A 13 -9.60 27.51 3.33
N LEU A 14 -10.89 27.62 3.01
CA LEU A 14 -11.64 28.88 3.06
C LEU A 14 -12.62 28.92 4.23
N ASP A 15 -12.81 27.78 4.87
CA ASP A 15 -13.58 27.58 6.10
C ASP A 15 -12.75 27.98 7.33
N GLY A 16 -13.35 28.65 8.28
CA GLY A 16 -12.68 29.13 9.48
C GLY A 16 -11.67 30.23 9.20
N HIS A 17 -10.39 30.03 9.46
CA HIS A 17 -9.31 30.98 9.15
C HIS A 17 -8.74 30.68 7.75
N PRO A 18 -9.08 31.48 6.74
CA PRO A 18 -8.60 31.20 5.39
C PRO A 18 -7.08 31.10 5.31
N ALA A 19 -6.59 29.98 4.83
CA ALA A 19 -5.17 29.69 4.73
C ALA A 19 -4.90 28.76 3.53
N GLY A 20 -3.68 28.77 3.03
CA GLY A 20 -3.32 27.89 1.93
C GLY A 20 -1.82 27.64 1.86
N TYR A 21 -1.51 26.62 1.08
CA TYR A 21 -0.17 26.19 0.76
C TYR A 21 -0.05 25.97 -0.75
N PHE A 22 1.02 26.43 -1.32
CA PHE A 22 1.38 26.22 -2.71
C PHE A 22 2.80 25.67 -2.79
N LYS A 23 3.01 24.68 -3.64
CA LYS A 23 4.34 24.15 -3.95
C LYS A 23 4.49 23.92 -5.45
N ASN A 24 5.58 24.44 -6.00
CA ASN A 24 6.03 24.13 -7.35
C ASN A 24 7.18 23.13 -7.28
N ASN A 25 6.93 21.89 -7.70
CA ASN A 25 7.91 20.79 -7.63
C ASN A 25 9.09 20.98 -8.58
N ARG A 26 8.94 21.80 -9.63
CA ARG A 26 9.99 22.07 -10.64
C ARG A 26 11.00 23.09 -10.15
N THR A 27 10.52 24.15 -9.50
CA THR A 27 11.38 25.26 -9.04
C THR A 27 11.76 25.14 -7.57
N GLY A 28 11.12 24.21 -6.83
CA GLY A 28 11.26 24.09 -5.38
C GLY A 28 10.61 25.22 -4.58
N ILE A 29 9.95 26.18 -5.25
CA ILE A 29 9.29 27.28 -4.57
C ILE A 29 8.07 26.76 -3.81
N GLU A 30 8.01 27.06 -2.53
CA GLU A 30 6.84 26.81 -1.69
C GLU A 30 6.47 28.05 -0.89
N THR A 31 5.18 28.26 -0.73
CA THR A 31 4.63 29.41 -0.01
C THR A 31 3.42 29.00 0.82
N ARG A 32 3.38 29.50 2.03
CA ARG A 32 2.21 29.38 2.92
C ARG A 32 1.63 30.76 3.11
N TRP A 33 0.32 30.87 3.04
CA TRP A 33 -0.37 32.14 3.28
C TRP A 33 -1.51 31.96 4.28
N LYS A 34 -1.84 33.02 4.97
CA LYS A 34 -3.01 33.13 5.86
C LYS A 34 -3.68 34.48 5.63
N ALA A 35 -4.99 34.53 5.74
CA ALA A 35 -5.74 35.79 5.66
C ALA A 35 -5.29 36.73 6.77
N LYS A 36 -5.03 37.99 6.41
CA LYS A 36 -4.69 39.03 7.37
C LYS A 36 -5.97 39.61 8.00
N GLY A 37 -5.89 40.01 9.28
CA GLY A 37 -7.01 40.64 9.98
C GLY A 37 -8.07 39.67 10.55
N TYR A 38 -7.88 38.37 10.40
CA TYR A 38 -8.75 37.35 10.99
C TYR A 38 -8.09 36.80 12.27
N SER A 39 -8.71 37.02 13.41
CA SER A 39 -8.27 36.45 14.68
C SER A 39 -9.38 35.58 15.26
N LEU A 40 -9.06 34.31 15.47
CA LEU A 40 -9.94 33.37 16.17
C LEU A 40 -9.91 33.69 17.67
N THR A 41 -11.05 33.56 18.32
CA THR A 41 -11.10 33.54 19.79
C THR A 41 -10.42 32.27 20.32
N ASN A 42 -10.12 32.23 21.60
CA ASN A 42 -9.50 31.02 22.19
C ASN A 42 -10.45 29.81 22.13
N GLU A 43 -11.74 30.03 22.24
CA GLU A 43 -12.80 29.03 22.12
C GLU A 43 -12.82 28.45 20.69
N GLN A 44 -12.83 29.31 19.66
CA GLN A 44 -12.80 28.90 18.26
C GLN A 44 -11.53 28.11 17.91
N LYS A 45 -10.38 28.50 18.48
CA LYS A 45 -9.13 27.76 18.29
C LYS A 45 -9.20 26.38 18.93
N ALA A 46 -9.76 26.28 20.15
CA ALA A 46 -9.93 25.01 20.87
C ALA A 46 -10.88 24.09 20.11
N GLU A 47 -11.98 24.60 19.55
CA GLU A 47 -12.93 23.84 18.75
C GLU A 47 -12.27 23.29 17.47
N LEU A 48 -11.56 24.12 16.71
CA LEU A 48 -10.83 23.67 15.51
C LEU A 48 -9.76 22.61 15.82
N ILE A 49 -9.06 22.74 16.95
CA ILE A 49 -8.07 21.74 17.37
C ILE A 49 -8.77 20.42 17.72
N ALA A 50 -9.91 20.48 18.44
CA ALA A 50 -10.68 19.31 18.78
C ALA A 50 -11.23 18.60 17.54
N GLU A 51 -11.82 19.32 16.60
CA GLU A 51 -12.30 18.78 15.33
C GLU A 51 -11.15 18.14 14.51
N ALA A 52 -10.01 18.80 14.42
CA ALA A 52 -8.84 18.28 13.72
C ALA A 52 -8.33 16.97 14.37
N ALA A 53 -8.33 16.90 15.70
CA ALA A 53 -7.95 15.71 16.45
C ALA A 53 -8.91 14.54 16.18
N ILE A 54 -10.22 14.80 16.19
CA ILE A 54 -11.24 13.79 15.87
C ILE A 54 -11.08 13.29 14.43
N LYS A 55 -10.94 14.19 13.46
CA LYS A 55 -10.71 13.82 12.06
C LYS A 55 -9.45 12.98 11.89
N GLN A 56 -8.38 13.32 12.61
CA GLN A 56 -7.13 12.54 12.57
C GLN A 56 -7.30 11.16 13.19
N GLN A 57 -8.00 11.06 14.31
CA GLN A 57 -8.29 9.78 14.97
C GLN A 57 -9.12 8.86 14.07
N ASN A 58 -10.18 9.41 13.45
CA ASN A 58 -11.02 8.65 12.53
C ASN A 58 -10.21 8.11 11.34
N ARG A 59 -9.39 8.95 10.70
CA ARG A 59 -8.51 8.52 9.60
C ARG A 59 -7.54 7.41 10.01
N LYS A 60 -6.96 7.49 11.21
CA LYS A 60 -6.09 6.44 11.74
C LYS A 60 -6.85 5.14 11.98
N ALA A 61 -8.07 5.21 12.52
CA ALA A 61 -8.91 4.04 12.75
C ALA A 61 -9.32 3.37 11.42
N GLU A 62 -9.74 4.16 10.44
CA GLU A 62 -10.07 3.69 9.09
C GLU A 62 -8.86 3.02 8.41
N GLN A 63 -7.69 3.65 8.49
CA GLN A 63 -6.45 3.10 7.94
C GLN A 63 -6.08 1.79 8.62
N GLN A 64 -6.19 1.70 9.94
CA GLN A 64 -5.90 0.47 10.68
C GLN A 64 -6.89 -0.65 10.34
N ALA A 65 -8.18 -0.34 10.22
CA ALA A 65 -9.19 -1.30 9.79
C ALA A 65 -8.89 -1.83 8.37
N LEU A 66 -8.47 -0.96 7.45
CA LEU A 66 -8.04 -1.36 6.12
C LEU A 66 -6.81 -2.26 6.18
N HIS A 67 -5.79 -1.92 6.99
CA HIS A 67 -4.60 -2.74 7.16
C HIS A 67 -4.93 -4.16 7.64
N ILE A 68 -5.85 -4.29 8.60
CA ILE A 68 -6.30 -5.59 9.12
C ILE A 68 -7.01 -6.36 8.01
N LYS A 69 -7.99 -5.75 7.35
CA LYS A 69 -8.74 -6.38 6.25
C LYS A 69 -7.81 -6.90 5.13
N VAL A 70 -6.81 -6.10 4.77
CA VAL A 70 -5.82 -6.48 3.75
C VAL A 70 -4.90 -7.59 4.25
N ALA A 71 -4.46 -7.54 5.51
CA ALA A 71 -3.61 -8.57 6.10
C ALA A 71 -4.33 -9.93 6.15
N ASP A 72 -5.61 -9.96 6.54
CA ASP A 72 -6.43 -11.18 6.55
C ASP A 72 -6.57 -11.78 5.15
N ALA A 73 -6.84 -10.95 4.14
CA ALA A 73 -6.93 -11.40 2.75
C ALA A 73 -5.58 -11.94 2.24
N ILE A 74 -4.47 -11.28 2.57
CA ILE A 74 -3.12 -11.75 2.24
C ILE A 74 -2.84 -13.10 2.89
N GLN A 75 -3.23 -13.30 4.15
CA GLN A 75 -3.03 -14.56 4.85
C GLN A 75 -3.82 -15.70 4.20
N GLN A 76 -5.07 -15.47 3.80
CA GLN A 76 -5.86 -16.41 3.02
C GLN A 76 -5.18 -16.76 1.70
N LEU A 77 -4.69 -15.76 0.95
CA LEU A 77 -3.94 -15.98 -0.29
C LEU A 77 -2.71 -16.86 -0.06
N LEU A 78 -1.90 -16.55 0.95
CA LEU A 78 -0.68 -17.31 1.24
C LEU A 78 -0.95 -18.75 1.65
N THR A 79 -2.15 -19.05 2.18
CA THR A 79 -2.55 -20.43 2.52
C THR A 79 -2.71 -21.30 1.26
N ILE A 80 -3.26 -20.72 0.18
CA ILE A 80 -3.52 -21.43 -1.08
C ILE A 80 -2.38 -21.27 -2.11
N ALA A 81 -1.54 -20.25 -1.96
CA ALA A 81 -0.47 -19.95 -2.90
C ALA A 81 0.59 -21.06 -2.92
N PRO A 82 0.89 -21.64 -4.08
CA PRO A 82 1.93 -22.67 -4.18
C PRO A 82 3.32 -22.10 -3.91
N ALA A 83 4.24 -22.94 -3.46
CA ALA A 83 5.64 -22.59 -3.32
C ALA A 83 6.23 -22.20 -4.69
N ALA A 84 7.10 -21.19 -4.68
CA ALA A 84 7.84 -20.84 -5.89
C ALA A 84 8.86 -21.94 -6.23
N ASP A 85 9.11 -22.09 -7.52
CA ASP A 85 10.18 -22.96 -8.04
C ASP A 85 11.29 -22.13 -8.70
N SER A 86 12.42 -22.77 -8.96
CA SER A 86 13.58 -22.12 -9.59
C SER A 86 13.35 -21.76 -11.07
N GLU A 87 12.26 -22.28 -11.67
CA GLU A 87 11.95 -22.06 -13.08
C GLU A 87 11.26 -20.70 -13.32
N HIS A 88 10.82 -20.04 -12.26
CA HIS A 88 10.24 -18.70 -12.38
C HIS A 88 11.22 -17.74 -13.08
N PRO A 89 10.80 -17.01 -14.14
CA PRO A 89 11.70 -16.23 -14.99
C PRO A 89 12.59 -15.25 -14.22
N TYR A 90 12.01 -14.56 -13.23
CA TYR A 90 12.77 -13.64 -12.37
C TYR A 90 13.87 -14.35 -11.58
N LEU A 91 13.59 -15.52 -11.01
CA LEU A 91 14.57 -16.28 -10.21
C LEU A 91 15.70 -16.82 -11.09
N LYS A 92 15.39 -17.28 -12.30
CA LYS A 92 16.38 -17.68 -13.29
C LYS A 92 17.31 -16.54 -13.68
N ASP A 93 16.73 -15.37 -14.01
CA ASP A 93 17.50 -14.17 -14.38
C ASP A 93 18.45 -13.71 -13.26
N LYS A 94 18.00 -13.83 -12.03
CA LYS A 94 18.79 -13.42 -10.84
C LYS A 94 19.66 -14.53 -10.26
N HIS A 95 19.63 -15.74 -10.81
CA HIS A 95 20.31 -16.91 -10.25
C HIS A 95 19.99 -17.11 -8.77
N ALA A 96 18.74 -16.81 -8.39
CA ALA A 96 18.27 -16.84 -7.02
C ALA A 96 17.51 -18.12 -6.70
N ARG A 97 17.61 -18.56 -5.45
CA ARG A 97 16.80 -19.69 -4.95
C ARG A 97 15.42 -19.18 -4.54
N PRO A 98 14.34 -19.99 -4.72
CA PRO A 98 12.99 -19.58 -4.35
C PRO A 98 12.81 -19.35 -2.84
N GLY A 99 13.51 -20.11 -1.97
CA GLY A 99 13.33 -20.01 -0.52
C GLY A 99 11.86 -20.15 -0.13
N ASP A 100 11.36 -19.23 0.70
CA ASP A 100 9.97 -19.21 1.17
C ASP A 100 9.02 -18.42 0.26
N LEU A 101 9.47 -18.02 -0.93
CA LEU A 101 8.61 -17.32 -1.89
C LEU A 101 7.46 -18.22 -2.33
N ARG A 102 6.32 -17.60 -2.55
CA ARG A 102 5.13 -18.22 -3.11
C ARG A 102 4.82 -17.64 -4.47
N ILE A 103 3.89 -18.25 -5.19
CA ILE A 103 3.42 -17.81 -6.50
C ILE A 103 1.94 -17.46 -6.39
N VAL A 104 1.51 -16.35 -6.99
CA VAL A 104 0.09 -16.03 -7.14
C VAL A 104 -0.59 -17.16 -7.91
N PRO A 105 -1.65 -17.80 -7.36
CA PRO A 105 -2.36 -18.88 -8.03
C PRO A 105 -2.91 -18.47 -9.41
N GLN A 106 -3.29 -19.47 -10.23
CA GLN A 106 -3.85 -19.21 -11.55
C GLN A 106 -5.25 -18.58 -11.49
N ASN A 107 -5.99 -18.83 -10.42
CA ASN A 107 -7.32 -18.27 -10.18
C ASN A 107 -7.55 -18.07 -8.68
N ALA A 108 -8.70 -17.52 -8.34
CA ALA A 108 -9.11 -17.23 -6.97
C ALA A 108 -10.15 -18.23 -6.43
N ASP A 109 -10.34 -19.38 -7.08
CA ASP A 109 -11.44 -20.32 -6.80
C ASP A 109 -11.37 -20.91 -5.38
N ASP A 110 -10.16 -21.06 -4.84
CA ASP A 110 -9.93 -21.57 -3.49
C ASP A 110 -9.96 -20.48 -2.41
N LEU A 111 -10.17 -19.23 -2.78
CA LEU A 111 -10.37 -18.13 -1.83
C LEU A 111 -11.84 -18.07 -1.37
N PRO A 112 -12.11 -17.55 -0.17
CA PRO A 112 -13.47 -17.29 0.29
C PRO A 112 -14.26 -16.41 -0.70
N ASN A 113 -15.56 -16.65 -0.83
CA ASN A 113 -16.43 -15.93 -1.74
C ASN A 113 -16.46 -14.40 -1.49
N ASP A 114 -16.24 -13.98 -0.26
CA ASP A 114 -16.15 -12.59 0.18
C ASP A 114 -14.73 -12.01 0.13
N SER A 115 -13.78 -12.76 -0.44
CA SER A 115 -12.39 -12.31 -0.58
C SER A 115 -12.31 -11.04 -1.42
N ILE A 116 -11.52 -10.07 -0.91
CA ILE A 116 -11.20 -8.85 -1.64
C ILE A 116 -10.07 -9.04 -2.66
N ILE A 117 -9.56 -10.26 -2.83
CA ILE A 117 -8.51 -10.58 -3.81
C ILE A 117 -9.15 -11.04 -5.11
N LYS A 118 -8.69 -10.48 -6.22
CA LYS A 118 -8.99 -10.90 -7.58
C LYS A 118 -7.68 -11.22 -8.31
N ILE A 119 -7.71 -12.21 -9.18
CA ILE A 119 -6.54 -12.66 -9.92
C ILE A 119 -6.84 -12.59 -11.41
N GLY A 120 -6.02 -11.87 -12.16
CA GLY A 120 -6.07 -11.79 -13.62
C GLY A 120 -4.88 -12.51 -14.23
N GLN A 121 -5.08 -13.08 -15.42
CA GLN A 121 -4.05 -13.87 -16.13
C GLN A 121 -3.03 -13.00 -16.86
N ASN A 122 -3.40 -11.78 -17.19
CA ASN A 122 -2.58 -10.86 -17.97
C ASN A 122 -2.91 -9.42 -17.62
N TRP A 123 -2.11 -8.49 -18.14
CA TRP A 123 -2.27 -7.07 -17.87
C TRP A 123 -3.66 -6.50 -18.24
N GLN A 124 -4.28 -7.00 -19.30
CA GLN A 124 -5.57 -6.52 -19.77
C GLN A 124 -6.69 -6.89 -18.78
N GLU A 125 -6.68 -8.14 -18.32
CA GLU A 125 -7.60 -8.62 -17.29
C GLU A 125 -7.38 -7.91 -15.96
N VAL A 126 -6.13 -7.77 -15.52
CA VAL A 126 -5.79 -7.04 -14.30
C VAL A 126 -6.29 -5.60 -14.36
N LYS A 127 -6.18 -4.94 -15.51
CA LYS A 127 -6.69 -3.58 -15.70
C LYS A 127 -8.22 -3.54 -15.62
N ALA A 128 -8.90 -4.44 -16.33
CA ALA A 128 -10.37 -4.54 -16.29
C ALA A 128 -10.88 -4.83 -14.86
N LEU A 129 -10.28 -5.81 -14.19
CA LEU A 129 -10.65 -6.15 -12.81
C LEU A 129 -10.46 -4.98 -11.83
N ARG A 130 -9.44 -4.15 -12.01
CA ARG A 130 -9.23 -2.94 -11.20
C ARG A 130 -10.27 -1.86 -11.45
N GLU A 131 -10.70 -1.70 -12.69
CA GLU A 131 -11.74 -0.75 -13.05
C GLU A 131 -13.13 -1.19 -12.52
N GLU A 132 -13.41 -2.48 -12.58
CA GLU A 132 -14.66 -3.07 -12.09
C GLU A 132 -14.72 -3.20 -10.56
N ASN A 133 -13.58 -3.39 -9.90
CA ASN A 133 -13.48 -3.68 -8.48
C ASN A 133 -12.47 -2.75 -7.78
N PRO A 134 -12.77 -1.45 -7.64
CA PRO A 134 -11.81 -0.46 -7.13
C PRO A 134 -11.36 -0.71 -5.68
N ASP A 135 -12.18 -1.41 -4.89
CA ASP A 135 -11.90 -1.72 -3.49
C ASP A 135 -11.24 -3.10 -3.30
N CYS A 136 -10.92 -3.79 -4.40
CA CYS A 136 -10.28 -5.10 -4.37
C CYS A 136 -8.78 -5.01 -4.61
N ILE A 137 -8.06 -6.00 -4.09
CA ILE A 137 -6.67 -6.27 -4.40
C ILE A 137 -6.64 -7.10 -5.68
N VAL A 138 -6.07 -6.56 -6.75
CA VAL A 138 -5.96 -7.28 -8.03
C VAL A 138 -4.51 -7.66 -8.26
N LEU A 139 -4.28 -8.96 -8.39
CA LEU A 139 -2.96 -9.58 -8.59
C LEU A 139 -2.87 -10.21 -9.98
N THR A 140 -1.65 -10.41 -10.45
CA THR A 140 -1.38 -11.14 -11.69
C THR A 140 -1.00 -12.58 -11.37
N ALA A 141 -1.64 -13.55 -11.99
CA ALA A 141 -1.30 -14.95 -11.87
C ALA A 141 0.18 -15.19 -12.22
N GLY A 142 0.84 -16.01 -11.45
CA GLY A 142 2.25 -16.35 -11.67
C GLY A 142 3.27 -15.37 -11.11
N ASP A 143 2.89 -14.18 -10.62
CA ASP A 143 3.83 -13.29 -9.93
C ASP A 143 4.31 -13.94 -8.63
N LEU A 144 5.57 -13.69 -8.24
CA LEU A 144 6.09 -14.12 -6.94
C LEU A 144 5.47 -13.28 -5.81
N LEU A 145 5.26 -13.92 -4.68
CA LEU A 145 4.81 -13.31 -3.42
C LEU A 145 5.93 -13.39 -2.39
N LEU A 146 6.36 -12.23 -1.92
CA LEU A 146 7.31 -12.08 -0.82
C LEU A 146 6.55 -11.53 0.39
N ALA A 147 6.31 -12.37 1.39
CA ALA A 147 5.60 -11.98 2.60
C ALA A 147 6.45 -11.03 3.46
N ALA A 148 5.81 -10.02 4.04
CA ALA A 148 6.41 -9.09 4.99
C ALA A 148 5.65 -9.14 6.31
N GLN A 149 6.37 -9.45 7.39
CA GLN A 149 5.84 -9.66 8.73
C GLN A 149 6.46 -8.69 9.74
N ASP A 150 5.77 -8.50 10.86
CA ASP A 150 6.32 -7.76 11.99
C ASP A 150 7.18 -8.68 12.90
N ILE A 151 7.71 -8.08 13.99
CA ILE A 151 8.55 -8.79 14.97
C ILE A 151 7.83 -9.94 15.71
N TYR A 152 6.50 -9.99 15.64
CA TYR A 152 5.67 -11.03 16.24
C TYR A 152 5.31 -12.14 15.24
N GLY A 153 5.79 -12.03 13.98
CA GLY A 153 5.48 -12.99 12.92
C GLY A 153 4.14 -12.76 12.22
N GLN A 154 3.42 -11.70 12.58
CA GLN A 154 2.17 -11.34 11.91
C GLN A 154 2.46 -10.78 10.51
N ILE A 155 1.92 -11.43 9.48
CA ILE A 155 2.04 -10.97 8.10
C ILE A 155 1.07 -9.81 7.88
N TRP A 156 1.59 -8.66 7.44
CA TRP A 156 0.83 -7.45 7.18
C TRP A 156 0.81 -7.04 5.72
N SER A 157 1.75 -7.53 4.96
CA SER A 157 1.89 -7.16 3.55
C SER A 157 2.54 -8.27 2.74
N VAL A 158 2.36 -8.20 1.44
CA VAL A 158 3.19 -8.93 0.48
C VAL A 158 3.70 -7.97 -0.59
N GLN A 159 4.91 -8.22 -1.06
CA GLN A 159 5.44 -7.63 -2.26
C GLN A 159 5.28 -8.63 -3.39
N THR A 160 4.62 -8.23 -4.47
CA THR A 160 4.60 -9.01 -5.71
C THR A 160 5.86 -8.71 -6.53
N ILE A 161 6.43 -9.73 -7.16
CA ILE A 161 7.58 -9.59 -8.06
C ILE A 161 7.20 -10.22 -9.38
N GLN A 162 7.11 -9.41 -10.42
CA GLN A 162 6.77 -9.84 -11.77
C GLN A 162 7.96 -10.54 -12.45
N ALA A 163 7.68 -11.31 -13.49
CA ALA A 163 8.71 -11.90 -14.35
C ALA A 163 9.68 -10.84 -14.91
N SER A 164 9.20 -9.64 -15.17
CA SER A 164 9.99 -8.47 -15.61
C SER A 164 10.91 -7.90 -14.53
N GLY A 165 10.76 -8.32 -13.27
CA GLY A 165 11.47 -7.77 -12.12
C GLY A 165 10.80 -6.56 -11.47
N ALA A 166 9.65 -6.10 -11.96
CA ALA A 166 8.88 -5.05 -11.30
C ALA A 166 8.38 -5.55 -9.94
N LYS A 167 8.50 -4.70 -8.92
CA LYS A 167 8.16 -5.02 -7.53
C LYS A 167 7.13 -4.03 -7.01
N LEU A 168 6.02 -4.53 -6.52
CA LEU A 168 4.92 -3.72 -6.00
C LEU A 168 4.40 -4.28 -4.68
N PHE A 169 4.22 -3.43 -3.69
CA PHE A 169 3.46 -3.82 -2.51
C PHE A 169 1.96 -3.76 -2.79
N VAL A 170 1.24 -4.66 -2.17
CA VAL A 170 -0.22 -4.68 -2.23
C VAL A 170 -0.78 -3.36 -1.68
N ALA A 171 -1.72 -2.77 -2.43
CA ALA A 171 -2.39 -1.54 -2.02
C ALA A 171 -3.16 -1.72 -0.70
N GLY A 172 -3.16 -0.70 0.14
CA GLY A 172 -3.83 -0.75 1.45
C GLY A 172 -3.13 -1.60 2.51
N SER A 173 -2.01 -2.26 2.20
CA SER A 173 -1.26 -3.04 3.18
C SER A 173 -0.36 -2.16 4.06
N ARG A 174 -0.16 -2.56 5.33
CA ARG A 174 0.81 -1.92 6.22
C ARG A 174 2.23 -2.29 5.78
N LYS A 175 3.06 -1.29 5.49
CA LYS A 175 4.46 -1.48 5.09
C LYS A 175 5.44 -1.17 6.22
N GLU A 176 5.05 -0.25 7.09
CA GLU A 176 5.90 0.20 8.19
C GLU A 176 6.13 -0.90 9.21
N ASN A 177 7.37 -0.98 9.70
CA ASN A 177 7.82 -1.95 10.71
C ASN A 177 7.63 -3.42 10.31
N ASN A 178 7.70 -3.70 9.01
CA ASN A 178 7.65 -5.06 8.49
C ASN A 178 8.95 -5.39 7.77
N PHE A 179 9.32 -6.66 7.81
CA PHE A 179 10.50 -7.21 7.15
C PHE A 179 10.20 -8.61 6.60
N HIS A 180 11.03 -9.05 5.69
CA HIS A 180 11.03 -10.43 5.21
C HIS A 180 12.15 -11.21 5.89
N VAL A 181 11.87 -12.43 6.34
CA VAL A 181 12.86 -13.32 6.92
C VAL A 181 13.47 -14.19 5.81
N ILE A 182 14.78 -14.18 5.67
CA ILE A 182 15.50 -15.01 4.73
C ILE A 182 16.25 -16.10 5.51
N GLY A 183 16.06 -17.36 5.14
CA GLY A 183 16.89 -18.46 5.63
C GLY A 183 16.38 -19.22 6.85
N GLY A 184 15.06 -19.32 7.05
CA GLY A 184 14.45 -20.19 8.05
C GLY A 184 14.46 -19.59 9.48
N GLU A 185 14.04 -20.39 10.47
CA GLU A 185 13.87 -19.95 11.85
C GLU A 185 15.14 -19.27 12.40
N SER A 186 15.10 -17.97 12.49
CA SER A 186 16.18 -17.21 13.12
C SER A 186 16.06 -17.33 14.65
N GLN A 187 16.84 -18.17 15.24
CA GLN A 187 17.19 -18.01 16.65
C GLN A 187 18.17 -16.82 16.77
N GLY A 188 17.63 -15.62 16.72
CA GLY A 188 18.38 -14.39 16.87
C GLY A 188 18.14 -13.39 15.75
N LEU A 189 17.57 -12.24 16.10
CA LEU A 189 17.35 -11.12 15.19
C LEU A 189 18.69 -10.62 14.64
N THR A 190 18.95 -10.86 13.36
CA THR A 190 19.93 -10.08 12.62
C THR A 190 19.15 -9.08 11.77
N ALA A 191 19.04 -7.84 12.24
CA ALA A 191 18.57 -6.74 11.43
C ALA A 191 19.69 -6.38 10.44
N VAL A 192 19.37 -6.32 9.16
CA VAL A 192 20.18 -5.74 8.10
C VAL A 192 19.60 -4.41 7.69
#